data_c838f761d641882e4b032278365cb569
#
_entry.id   c838f761d641882e4b032278365cb569
#
_cell.length_a   1.000
_cell.length_b   1.000
_cell.length_c   1.000
_cell.angle_alpha   90.00
_cell.angle_beta   90.00
_cell.angle_gamma   90.00
#
_symmetry.space_group_name_H-M   'P 1'
#
loop_
_entity.id
_entity.type
_entity.pdbx_description
1 polymer ?
#
loop_
_entity_poly.entity_id
_entity_poly.type
_entity_poly.pdbx_seq_one_letter_code
_entity_poly.pdbx_strand_id
1 'polypeptide(L)'
;GTGFDNSVQFIALAEDGSGNLYVGGAFTVYNGFTVNGLVRLKPDGSIDPTFVIGTGFDSTVYFIVPLANGDLYVGGAFTTYKGVTVNRIVRLHSNGSIDPSFVTGTGFDNTIFTLLLADDGSGDLYVGGAFNNYNGDVANNLVRLNSNGVRDLFFTTGVGLNNTVFHIVPTGDGSGDLYVAGAFTSYNNLQANEMVRLNQNGTMDSTFSTGSGFNNTVFRVAPAQDGSSDVYAVGQFTEYQSTPIGRFVRLTSTGMIHLLI
;
A
#
# COMPACT_ATOMS: atom_id res chain seq x y z
N GLY A 1 -14.71 2.12 26.20
CA GLY A 1 -14.19 3.48 26.09
C GLY A 1 -14.88 4.27 24.99
N THR A 2 -14.41 5.50 24.76
CA THR A 2 -14.97 6.42 23.73
C THR A 2 -14.50 6.12 22.30
N GLY A 3 -13.52 5.23 22.15
CA GLY A 3 -12.96 4.88 20.85
C GLY A 3 -12.00 5.94 20.30
N PHE A 4 -11.88 5.97 18.96
CA PHE A 4 -11.09 6.96 18.22
C PHE A 4 -11.88 8.25 17.98
N ASP A 5 -11.21 9.40 18.02
CA ASP A 5 -11.81 10.73 17.76
C ASP A 5 -11.95 11.06 16.27
N ASN A 6 -11.29 10.29 15.38
CA ASN A 6 -11.34 10.48 13.93
C ASN A 6 -11.16 9.15 13.19
N SER A 7 -11.13 9.19 11.84
CA SER A 7 -11.14 8.00 11.00
C SER A 7 -9.93 7.09 11.20
N VAL A 8 -10.20 5.79 11.28
CA VAL A 8 -9.23 4.71 11.12
C VAL A 8 -9.11 4.40 9.63
N GLN A 9 -7.90 4.35 9.12
CA GLN A 9 -7.61 4.06 7.71
C GLN A 9 -7.11 2.63 7.51
N PHE A 10 -6.36 2.10 8.48
CA PHE A 10 -5.75 0.79 8.37
C PHE A 10 -5.64 0.08 9.71
N ILE A 11 -5.82 -1.23 9.69
CA ILE A 11 -5.61 -2.12 10.83
C ILE A 11 -4.75 -3.29 10.34
N ALA A 12 -3.71 -3.63 11.09
CA ALA A 12 -2.86 -4.78 10.83
C ALA A 12 -2.63 -5.58 12.12
N LEU A 13 -2.69 -6.91 12.01
CA LEU A 13 -2.26 -7.80 13.07
C LEU A 13 -0.72 -7.73 13.20
N ALA A 14 -0.21 -7.67 14.43
CA ALA A 14 1.23 -7.74 14.66
C ALA A 14 1.73 -9.16 14.34
N GLU A 15 2.81 -9.26 13.55
CA GLU A 15 3.37 -10.54 13.10
C GLU A 15 4.34 -11.18 14.12
N ASP A 16 4.42 -10.62 15.34
CA ASP A 16 5.29 -11.07 16.43
C ASP A 16 4.66 -12.16 17.33
N GLY A 17 3.49 -12.67 16.96
CA GLY A 17 2.76 -13.69 17.70
C GLY A 17 2.04 -13.20 18.96
N SER A 18 2.05 -11.89 19.25
CA SER A 18 1.41 -11.30 20.44
C SER A 18 -0.12 -11.24 20.34
N GLY A 19 -0.68 -11.30 19.12
CA GLY A 19 -2.08 -11.03 18.84
C GLY A 19 -2.46 -9.55 18.94
N ASN A 20 -1.48 -8.64 19.08
CA ASN A 20 -1.71 -7.21 19.13
C ASN A 20 -2.09 -6.67 17.74
N LEU A 21 -2.75 -5.50 17.70
CA LEU A 21 -3.16 -4.82 16.50
C LEU A 21 -2.46 -3.47 16.39
N TYR A 22 -1.91 -3.17 15.22
CA TYR A 22 -1.55 -1.81 14.82
C TYR A 22 -2.75 -1.15 14.16
N VAL A 23 -3.08 0.08 14.60
CA VAL A 23 -4.17 0.88 14.04
C VAL A 23 -3.61 2.20 13.56
N GLY A 24 -3.81 2.51 12.29
CA GLY A 24 -3.37 3.74 11.64
C GLY A 24 -4.55 4.59 11.15
N GLY A 25 -4.42 5.91 11.16
CA GLY A 25 -5.49 6.79 10.70
C GLY A 25 -5.21 8.28 10.84
N ALA A 26 -6.30 9.07 10.79
CA ALA A 26 -6.28 10.50 10.99
C ALA A 26 -6.62 10.92 12.44
N PHE A 27 -6.80 9.96 13.31
CA PHE A 27 -7.16 10.18 14.71
C PHE A 27 -5.99 10.78 15.50
N THR A 28 -6.34 11.51 16.56
CA THR A 28 -5.36 12.05 17.51
C THR A 28 -5.54 11.47 18.91
N VAL A 29 -6.72 10.91 19.21
CA VAL A 29 -7.07 10.37 20.51
C VAL A 29 -7.70 8.98 20.39
N TYR A 30 -7.35 8.09 21.31
CA TYR A 30 -8.03 6.81 21.54
C TYR A 30 -8.35 6.66 23.05
N ASN A 31 -9.63 6.49 23.38
CA ASN A 31 -10.10 6.34 24.78
C ASN A 31 -9.57 7.42 25.75
N GLY A 32 -9.40 8.66 25.27
CA GLY A 32 -8.87 9.78 26.06
C GLY A 32 -7.34 9.90 26.10
N PHE A 33 -6.61 8.99 25.46
CA PHE A 33 -5.14 9.04 25.36
C PHE A 33 -4.72 9.59 23.99
N THR A 34 -3.73 10.47 23.98
CA THR A 34 -3.14 11.00 22.73
C THR A 34 -2.32 9.91 22.03
N VAL A 35 -2.66 9.62 20.76
CA VAL A 35 -2.07 8.53 19.95
C VAL A 35 -1.81 8.93 18.49
N ASN A 36 -1.75 10.19 18.19
CA ASN A 36 -1.52 10.85 16.89
C ASN A 36 -1.14 9.91 15.71
N GLY A 37 -2.15 9.46 14.98
CA GLY A 37 -2.05 8.71 13.73
C GLY A 37 -1.70 7.23 13.86
N LEU A 38 -1.15 6.75 14.99
CA LEU A 38 -0.77 5.34 15.16
C LEU A 38 -0.91 4.89 16.60
N VAL A 39 -1.43 3.68 16.83
CA VAL A 39 -1.45 3.03 18.14
C VAL A 39 -1.30 1.52 17.98
N ARG A 40 -0.67 0.86 18.95
CA ARG A 40 -0.68 -0.59 19.11
C ARG A 40 -1.64 -0.96 20.23
N LEU A 41 -2.60 -1.83 19.94
CA LEU A 41 -3.61 -2.32 20.85
C LEU A 41 -3.37 -3.80 21.17
N LYS A 42 -3.59 -4.17 22.42
CA LYS A 42 -3.66 -5.57 22.85
C LYS A 42 -4.97 -6.21 22.40
N PRO A 43 -5.10 -7.56 22.45
CA PRO A 43 -6.34 -8.25 22.09
C PRO A 43 -7.58 -7.82 22.88
N ASP A 44 -7.39 -7.29 24.10
CA ASP A 44 -8.48 -6.77 24.96
C ASP A 44 -8.88 -5.32 24.61
N GLY A 45 -8.23 -4.71 23.60
CA GLY A 45 -8.45 -3.33 23.17
C GLY A 45 -7.75 -2.27 24.03
N SER A 46 -6.95 -2.65 25.03
CA SER A 46 -6.12 -1.69 25.77
C SER A 46 -4.87 -1.30 24.96
N ILE A 47 -4.36 -0.08 25.19
CA ILE A 47 -3.09 0.38 24.56
C ILE A 47 -1.94 -0.49 25.06
N ASP A 48 -1.08 -0.94 24.14
CA ASP A 48 0.16 -1.62 24.49
C ASP A 48 1.21 -0.59 24.95
N PRO A 49 1.60 -0.57 26.24
CA PRO A 49 2.53 0.42 26.77
C PRO A 49 3.98 0.19 26.31
N THR A 50 4.29 -0.95 25.69
CA THR A 50 5.63 -1.26 25.19
C THR A 50 5.90 -0.60 23.84
N PHE A 51 4.84 -0.20 23.10
CA PHE A 51 4.93 0.52 21.85
C PHE A 51 4.72 2.02 22.08
N VAL A 52 5.82 2.77 22.19
CA VAL A 52 5.81 4.19 22.59
C VAL A 52 5.96 5.08 21.37
N ILE A 53 4.88 5.78 20.99
CA ILE A 53 4.87 6.71 19.84
C ILE A 53 5.26 8.15 20.18
N GLY A 54 5.40 8.52 21.46
CA GLY A 54 5.68 9.91 21.88
C GLY A 54 4.63 10.89 21.33
N THR A 55 5.08 11.96 20.63
CA THR A 55 4.18 12.92 19.98
C THR A 55 3.51 12.36 18.71
N GLY A 56 3.85 11.15 18.26
CA GLY A 56 3.25 10.50 17.10
C GLY A 56 3.56 11.17 15.76
N PHE A 57 2.64 11.02 14.83
CA PHE A 57 2.70 11.58 13.47
C PHE A 57 2.00 12.94 13.39
N ASP A 58 2.46 13.80 12.48
CA ASP A 58 1.85 15.12 12.21
C ASP A 58 0.67 15.08 11.24
N SER A 59 0.42 13.93 10.59
CA SER A 59 -0.71 13.74 9.67
C SER A 59 -1.09 12.26 9.54
N THR A 60 -2.04 11.95 8.65
CA THR A 60 -2.69 10.64 8.48
C THR A 60 -1.71 9.53 8.14
N VAL A 61 -1.81 8.41 8.87
CA VAL A 61 -1.24 7.11 8.52
C VAL A 61 -2.26 6.35 7.66
N TYR A 62 -1.88 5.99 6.43
CA TYR A 62 -2.75 5.28 5.49
C TYR A 62 -2.47 3.79 5.41
N PHE A 63 -1.22 3.37 5.63
CA PHE A 63 -0.86 1.96 5.52
C PHE A 63 0.22 1.56 6.54
N ILE A 64 0.15 0.31 6.99
CA ILE A 64 1.08 -0.29 7.94
C ILE A 64 1.41 -1.69 7.45
N VAL A 65 2.70 -2.04 7.43
CA VAL A 65 3.18 -3.39 7.13
C VAL A 65 3.99 -3.90 8.33
N PRO A 66 3.40 -4.70 9.21
CA PRO A 66 4.13 -5.38 10.27
C PRO A 66 5.11 -6.41 9.71
N LEU A 67 6.22 -6.62 10.40
CA LEU A 67 7.26 -7.60 10.07
C LEU A 67 7.36 -8.65 11.17
N ALA A 68 7.80 -9.87 10.81
CA ALA A 68 7.91 -11.01 11.73
C ALA A 68 8.87 -10.76 12.91
N ASN A 69 9.84 -9.83 12.78
CA ASN A 69 10.72 -9.41 13.86
C ASN A 69 10.09 -8.38 14.82
N GLY A 70 8.82 -8.02 14.60
CA GLY A 70 8.08 -7.02 15.35
C GLY A 70 8.26 -5.57 14.88
N ASP A 71 9.16 -5.29 13.94
CA ASP A 71 9.28 -4.00 13.29
C ASP A 71 8.08 -3.74 12.37
N LEU A 72 7.93 -2.51 11.88
CA LEU A 72 6.86 -2.18 10.94
C LEU A 72 7.26 -1.05 10.00
N TYR A 73 6.79 -1.13 8.75
CA TYR A 73 6.76 0.02 7.85
C TYR A 73 5.45 0.79 8.02
N VAL A 74 5.54 2.11 7.98
CA VAL A 74 4.39 3.02 8.07
C VAL A 74 4.44 4.00 6.92
N GLY A 75 3.35 4.09 6.16
CA GLY A 75 3.18 5.00 5.03
C GLY A 75 1.97 5.91 5.18
N GLY A 76 2.03 7.15 4.66
CA GLY A 76 0.93 8.08 4.80
C GLY A 76 1.12 9.46 4.20
N ALA A 77 0.38 10.43 4.77
CA ALA A 77 0.46 11.85 4.41
C ALA A 77 1.35 12.67 5.37
N PHE A 78 1.95 12.03 6.35
CA PHE A 78 2.76 12.67 7.37
C PHE A 78 4.13 13.14 6.84
N THR A 79 4.68 14.17 7.45
CA THR A 79 6.04 14.64 7.17
C THR A 79 6.99 14.39 8.33
N THR A 80 6.45 14.28 9.55
CA THR A 80 7.25 14.05 10.75
C THR A 80 6.68 12.91 11.61
N TYR A 81 7.58 12.25 12.35
CA TYR A 81 7.29 11.33 13.43
C TYR A 81 8.15 11.68 14.64
N LYS A 82 7.52 11.88 15.81
CA LYS A 82 8.20 12.35 17.05
C LYS A 82 9.03 13.62 16.82
N GLY A 83 8.59 14.51 15.89
CA GLY A 83 9.33 15.72 15.51
C GLY A 83 10.52 15.50 14.58
N VAL A 84 10.82 14.26 14.19
CA VAL A 84 11.85 13.92 13.21
C VAL A 84 11.23 13.88 11.81
N THR A 85 11.88 14.51 10.82
CA THR A 85 11.44 14.46 9.42
C THR A 85 11.60 13.06 8.84
N VAL A 86 10.50 12.47 8.30
CA VAL A 86 10.45 11.12 7.73
C VAL A 86 9.70 11.06 6.39
N ASN A 87 9.15 12.17 5.94
CA ASN A 87 8.50 12.40 4.63
C ASN A 87 7.78 11.20 4.02
N ARG A 88 6.57 10.90 4.54
CA ARG A 88 5.57 9.93 4.05
C ARG A 88 5.87 8.47 4.38
N ILE A 89 7.11 8.08 4.71
CA ILE A 89 7.47 6.70 5.04
C ILE A 89 8.49 6.64 6.17
N VAL A 90 8.33 5.64 7.03
CA VAL A 90 9.29 5.33 8.10
C VAL A 90 9.23 3.83 8.42
N ARG A 91 10.37 3.26 8.83
CA ARG A 91 10.44 1.97 9.51
C ARG A 91 10.59 2.21 11.00
N LEU A 92 9.76 1.54 11.79
CA LEU A 92 9.80 1.60 13.25
C LEU A 92 10.17 0.24 13.81
N HIS A 93 10.94 0.24 14.89
CA HIS A 93 11.16 -0.95 15.72
C HIS A 93 9.89 -1.32 16.51
N SER A 94 9.86 -2.54 17.04
CA SER A 94 8.77 -3.10 17.85
C SER A 94 8.43 -2.27 19.10
N ASN A 95 9.33 -1.37 19.54
CA ASN A 95 9.11 -0.44 20.66
C ASN A 95 8.63 0.95 20.20
N GLY A 96 8.43 1.18 18.90
CA GLY A 96 8.02 2.47 18.33
C GLY A 96 9.16 3.48 18.13
N SER A 97 10.43 3.11 18.26
CA SER A 97 11.56 3.96 17.85
C SER A 97 11.78 3.88 16.34
N ILE A 98 12.33 4.96 15.74
CA ILE A 98 12.73 4.96 14.32
C ILE A 98 13.89 3.98 14.13
N ASP A 99 13.81 3.14 13.08
CA ASP A 99 14.92 2.31 12.64
C ASP A 99 15.89 3.14 11.78
N PRO A 100 17.11 3.42 12.26
CA PRO A 100 18.08 4.23 11.53
C PRO A 100 18.70 3.51 10.32
N SER A 101 18.48 2.20 10.17
CA SER A 101 19.00 1.43 9.02
C SER A 101 18.14 1.63 7.76
N PHE A 102 16.89 2.11 7.91
CA PHE A 102 16.00 2.43 6.79
C PHE A 102 16.18 3.90 6.41
N VAL A 103 17.02 4.15 5.42
CA VAL A 103 17.45 5.51 5.02
C VAL A 103 16.76 5.95 3.75
N THR A 104 15.81 6.89 3.87
CA THR A 104 14.99 7.38 2.74
C THR A 104 15.48 8.70 2.14
N GLY A 105 16.56 9.28 2.65
CA GLY A 105 17.04 10.59 2.22
C GLY A 105 15.98 11.67 2.40
N THR A 106 15.61 12.39 1.31
CA THR A 106 14.54 13.39 1.35
C THR A 106 13.13 12.77 1.37
N GLY A 107 13.01 11.45 1.23
CA GLY A 107 11.71 10.75 1.24
C GLY A 107 10.86 11.01 0.00
N PHE A 108 9.54 10.88 0.16
CA PHE A 108 8.56 11.12 -0.90
C PHE A 108 8.01 12.55 -0.87
N ASP A 109 7.74 13.11 -2.05
CA ASP A 109 7.18 14.47 -2.20
C ASP A 109 5.67 14.52 -1.94
N ASN A 110 4.95 13.37 -1.98
CA ASN A 110 3.50 13.33 -1.75
C ASN A 110 3.05 12.02 -1.10
N THR A 111 1.76 11.86 -0.84
CA THR A 111 1.10 10.83 -0.04
C THR A 111 1.33 9.42 -0.57
N ILE A 112 1.64 8.50 0.35
CA ILE A 112 1.62 7.05 0.14
C ILE A 112 0.25 6.52 0.57
N PHE A 113 -0.38 5.71 -0.29
CA PHE A 113 -1.65 5.07 -0.01
C PHE A 113 -1.55 3.56 0.21
N THR A 114 -0.49 2.92 -0.28
CA THR A 114 -0.32 1.47 -0.19
C THR A 114 1.15 1.08 -0.09
N LEU A 115 1.42 0.07 0.71
CA LEU A 115 2.71 -0.59 0.87
C LEU A 115 2.51 -2.10 0.69
N LEU A 116 3.45 -2.78 0.09
CA LEU A 116 3.45 -4.24 -0.03
C LEU A 116 4.87 -4.76 0.17
N LEU A 117 5.07 -5.62 1.16
CA LEU A 117 6.34 -6.35 1.30
C LEU A 117 6.47 -7.36 0.15
N ALA A 118 7.64 -7.39 -0.50
CA ALA A 118 7.91 -8.37 -1.54
C ALA A 118 7.94 -9.78 -0.94
N ASP A 119 7.33 -10.74 -1.63
CA ASP A 119 7.24 -12.15 -1.19
C ASP A 119 8.40 -13.02 -1.67
N ASP A 120 9.43 -12.40 -2.27
CA ASP A 120 10.64 -13.03 -2.78
C ASP A 120 11.75 -13.26 -1.73
N GLY A 121 11.47 -12.93 -0.46
CA GLY A 121 12.40 -13.06 0.65
C GLY A 121 13.50 -11.98 0.71
N SER A 122 13.49 -10.99 -0.18
CA SER A 122 14.44 -9.87 -0.18
C SER A 122 14.24 -8.90 0.99
N GLY A 123 13.01 -8.83 1.52
CA GLY A 123 12.59 -7.80 2.47
C GLY A 123 12.34 -6.44 1.82
N ASP A 124 12.28 -6.38 0.50
CA ASP A 124 12.00 -5.18 -0.27
C ASP A 124 10.53 -4.76 -0.15
N LEU A 125 10.26 -3.49 -0.43
CA LEU A 125 8.96 -2.88 -0.24
C LEU A 125 8.48 -2.20 -1.52
N TYR A 126 7.32 -2.61 -2.04
CA TYR A 126 6.61 -1.85 -3.07
C TYR A 126 5.84 -0.71 -2.41
N VAL A 127 5.94 0.48 -2.99
CA VAL A 127 5.31 1.71 -2.49
C VAL A 127 4.47 2.32 -3.59
N GLY A 128 3.18 2.53 -3.33
CA GLY A 128 2.25 3.19 -4.24
C GLY A 128 1.58 4.41 -3.61
N GLY A 129 1.32 5.44 -4.43
CA GLY A 129 0.71 6.67 -3.91
C GLY A 129 0.44 7.72 -4.98
N ALA A 130 0.41 8.99 -4.53
CA ALA A 130 0.23 10.17 -5.39
C ALA A 130 1.55 10.94 -5.62
N PHE A 131 2.67 10.36 -5.27
CA PHE A 131 3.98 10.99 -5.36
C PHE A 131 4.53 10.98 -6.80
N ASN A 132 5.35 11.98 -7.12
CA ASN A 132 6.10 12.03 -8.36
C ASN A 132 7.58 11.69 -8.15
N ASN A 133 8.11 11.97 -6.94
CA ASN A 133 9.53 11.81 -6.64
C ASN A 133 9.77 11.02 -5.36
N TYR A 134 10.88 10.28 -5.35
CA TYR A 134 11.48 9.67 -4.18
C TYR A 134 12.96 10.03 -4.09
N ASN A 135 13.39 10.58 -2.96
CA ASN A 135 14.77 11.02 -2.69
C ASN A 135 15.36 11.92 -3.80
N GLY A 136 14.50 12.78 -4.41
CA GLY A 136 14.87 13.68 -5.50
C GLY A 136 14.80 13.08 -6.91
N ASP A 137 14.65 11.75 -7.04
CA ASP A 137 14.53 11.07 -8.33
C ASP A 137 13.07 10.84 -8.71
N VAL A 138 12.76 10.86 -10.01
CA VAL A 138 11.42 10.59 -10.53
C VAL A 138 11.02 9.14 -10.22
N ALA A 139 9.81 8.96 -9.62
CA ALA A 139 9.27 7.68 -9.19
C ALA A 139 7.79 7.45 -9.58
N ASN A 140 7.12 8.46 -10.12
CA ASN A 140 5.75 8.49 -10.67
C ASN A 140 4.80 7.40 -10.14
N ASN A 141 4.32 7.61 -8.91
CA ASN A 141 3.27 6.87 -8.22
C ASN A 141 3.59 5.42 -7.81
N LEU A 142 4.71 4.82 -8.27
CA LEU A 142 5.10 3.45 -7.96
C LEU A 142 6.62 3.30 -7.93
N VAL A 143 7.14 2.68 -6.85
CA VAL A 143 8.57 2.35 -6.72
C VAL A 143 8.75 1.10 -5.86
N ARG A 144 9.83 0.34 -6.08
CA ARG A 144 10.31 -0.69 -5.15
C ARG A 144 11.54 -0.15 -4.41
N LEU A 145 11.54 -0.30 -3.10
CA LEU A 145 12.66 0.04 -2.21
C LEU A 145 13.27 -1.22 -1.64
N ASN A 146 14.60 -1.28 -1.59
CA ASN A 146 15.30 -2.31 -0.83
C ASN A 146 14.97 -2.17 0.67
N SER A 147 15.21 -3.23 1.44
CA SER A 147 14.95 -3.27 2.89
C SER A 147 15.69 -2.19 3.71
N ASN A 148 16.70 -1.51 3.12
CA ASN A 148 17.42 -0.38 3.71
C ASN A 148 16.91 1.00 3.26
N GLY A 149 15.84 1.07 2.44
CA GLY A 149 15.23 2.30 1.95
C GLY A 149 15.81 2.84 0.63
N VAL A 150 16.81 2.18 0.05
CA VAL A 150 17.36 2.58 -1.26
C VAL A 150 16.44 2.05 -2.36
N ARG A 151 16.25 2.84 -3.44
CA ARG A 151 15.48 2.42 -4.61
C ARG A 151 16.08 1.15 -5.23
N ASP A 152 15.25 0.15 -5.48
CA ASP A 152 15.63 -1.03 -6.26
C ASP A 152 15.66 -0.68 -7.75
N LEU A 153 16.87 -0.75 -8.35
CA LEU A 153 17.08 -0.44 -9.75
C LEU A 153 16.73 -1.60 -10.71
N PHE A 154 16.47 -2.80 -10.18
CA PHE A 154 16.00 -3.94 -10.98
C PHE A 154 14.49 -3.89 -11.22
N PHE A 155 13.74 -3.16 -10.38
CA PHE A 155 12.33 -2.87 -10.61
C PHE A 155 12.20 -1.59 -11.46
N THR A 156 12.02 -1.77 -12.77
CA THR A 156 12.03 -0.66 -13.74
C THR A 156 10.63 -0.31 -14.21
N THR A 157 10.13 0.84 -13.80
CA THR A 157 8.80 1.35 -14.19
C THR A 157 8.83 2.24 -15.43
N GLY A 158 10.00 2.52 -16.00
CA GLY A 158 10.14 3.48 -17.09
C GLY A 158 9.61 4.87 -16.71
N VAL A 159 8.65 5.41 -17.48
CA VAL A 159 7.98 6.68 -17.15
C VAL A 159 7.04 6.54 -15.96
N GLY A 160 6.66 5.31 -15.57
CA GLY A 160 5.76 5.04 -14.44
C GLY A 160 4.28 5.22 -14.78
N LEU A 161 3.47 5.43 -13.74
CA LEU A 161 2.03 5.66 -13.84
C LEU A 161 1.73 7.16 -13.90
N ASN A 162 0.73 7.55 -14.68
CA ASN A 162 0.39 8.97 -14.87
C ASN A 162 -0.51 9.56 -13.77
N ASN A 163 -0.97 8.75 -12.81
CA ASN A 163 -1.80 9.20 -11.70
C ASN A 163 -1.75 8.21 -10.53
N THR A 164 -2.45 8.51 -9.45
CA THR A 164 -2.44 7.88 -8.13
C THR A 164 -2.64 6.36 -8.15
N VAL A 165 -1.77 5.66 -7.44
CA VAL A 165 -1.92 4.25 -7.05
C VAL A 165 -2.59 4.17 -5.68
N PHE A 166 -3.71 3.44 -5.59
CA PHE A 166 -4.44 3.21 -4.33
C PHE A 166 -4.16 1.84 -3.72
N HIS A 167 -3.82 0.84 -4.55
CA HIS A 167 -3.60 -0.51 -4.03
C HIS A 167 -2.60 -1.31 -4.88
N ILE A 168 -1.75 -2.06 -4.19
CA ILE A 168 -0.82 -3.03 -4.77
C ILE A 168 -1.02 -4.35 -4.02
N VAL A 169 -1.16 -5.46 -4.75
CA VAL A 169 -1.19 -6.81 -4.16
C VAL A 169 -0.42 -7.79 -5.05
N PRO A 170 0.15 -8.87 -4.50
CA PRO A 170 0.71 -9.95 -5.32
C PRO A 170 -0.43 -10.65 -6.08
N THR A 171 -0.13 -11.26 -7.22
CA THR A 171 -1.12 -12.04 -7.99
C THR A 171 -1.59 -13.30 -7.26
N GLY A 172 -0.76 -13.83 -6.36
CA GLY A 172 -1.06 -15.03 -5.58
C GLY A 172 -0.89 -16.35 -6.35
N ASP A 173 -0.38 -16.31 -7.57
CA ASP A 173 -0.12 -17.48 -8.43
C ASP A 173 1.34 -18.00 -8.36
N GLY A 174 2.16 -17.38 -7.50
CA GLY A 174 3.58 -17.74 -7.31
C GLY A 174 4.52 -17.16 -8.36
N SER A 175 4.05 -16.33 -9.31
CA SER A 175 4.88 -15.67 -10.32
C SER A 175 5.76 -14.55 -9.75
N GLY A 176 5.38 -13.97 -8.60
CA GLY A 176 5.95 -12.75 -8.05
C GLY A 176 5.43 -11.47 -8.73
N ASP A 177 4.43 -11.61 -9.61
CA ASP A 177 3.79 -10.50 -10.31
C ASP A 177 2.84 -9.73 -9.38
N LEU A 178 2.48 -8.51 -9.80
CA LEU A 178 1.67 -7.59 -9.01
C LEU A 178 0.43 -7.13 -9.77
N TYR A 179 -0.71 -7.05 -9.09
CA TYR A 179 -1.79 -6.18 -9.50
C TYR A 179 -1.63 -4.81 -8.88
N VAL A 180 -1.69 -3.77 -9.73
CA VAL A 180 -1.64 -2.36 -9.33
C VAL A 180 -2.94 -1.69 -9.75
N ALA A 181 -3.62 -1.03 -8.83
CA ALA A 181 -4.91 -0.39 -9.06
C ALA A 181 -4.91 1.07 -8.57
N GLY A 182 -5.68 1.92 -9.28
CA GLY A 182 -5.68 3.34 -8.96
C GLY A 182 -6.63 4.18 -9.79
N ALA A 183 -6.22 5.43 -10.04
CA ALA A 183 -6.91 6.41 -10.88
C ALA A 183 -6.10 6.76 -12.16
N PHE A 184 -5.10 5.97 -12.46
CA PHE A 184 -4.23 6.18 -13.62
C PHE A 184 -4.87 5.66 -14.91
N THR A 185 -4.49 6.25 -16.05
CA THR A 185 -4.95 5.81 -17.38
C THR A 185 -3.82 5.26 -18.23
N SER A 186 -2.56 5.40 -17.78
CA SER A 186 -1.42 4.85 -18.49
C SER A 186 -0.30 4.40 -17.56
N TYR A 187 0.44 3.38 -18.00
CA TYR A 187 1.69 2.90 -17.44
C TYR A 187 2.76 2.90 -18.54
N ASN A 188 3.88 3.58 -18.29
CA ASN A 188 4.99 3.70 -19.25
C ASN A 188 4.50 4.10 -20.66
N ASN A 189 3.57 5.09 -20.73
CA ASN A 189 2.90 5.57 -21.94
C ASN A 189 2.02 4.54 -22.69
N LEU A 190 1.80 3.36 -22.12
CA LEU A 190 0.84 2.38 -22.63
C LEU A 190 -0.48 2.52 -21.87
N GLN A 191 -1.59 2.27 -22.55
CA GLN A 191 -2.92 2.31 -21.92
C GLN A 191 -3.01 1.26 -20.79
N ALA A 192 -3.49 1.70 -19.63
CA ALA A 192 -3.64 0.87 -18.43
C ALA A 192 -4.72 1.47 -17.52
N ASN A 193 -5.96 1.57 -18.03
CA ASN A 193 -7.05 2.28 -17.35
C ASN A 193 -7.39 1.63 -16.01
N GLU A 194 -6.95 2.31 -14.93
CA GLU A 194 -7.21 2.09 -13.51
C GLU A 194 -6.66 0.79 -12.92
N MET A 195 -6.18 -0.15 -13.75
CA MET A 195 -5.60 -1.42 -13.30
C MET A 195 -4.59 -1.96 -14.30
N VAL A 196 -3.46 -2.50 -13.80
CA VAL A 196 -2.42 -3.16 -14.57
C VAL A 196 -1.85 -4.35 -13.79
N ARG A 197 -1.44 -5.41 -14.50
CA ARG A 197 -0.57 -6.45 -13.95
C ARG A 197 0.87 -6.18 -14.39
N LEU A 198 1.77 -6.19 -13.42
CA LEU A 198 3.20 -5.99 -13.64
C LEU A 198 3.96 -7.27 -13.29
N ASN A 199 4.92 -7.61 -14.14
CA ASN A 199 5.91 -8.64 -13.83
C ASN A 199 6.78 -8.20 -12.64
N GLN A 200 7.44 -9.14 -11.99
CA GLN A 200 8.34 -8.92 -10.84
C GLN A 200 9.43 -7.86 -11.11
N ASN A 201 9.84 -7.66 -12.37
CA ASN A 201 10.83 -6.66 -12.76
C ASN A 201 10.24 -5.27 -13.09
N GLY A 202 8.93 -5.09 -12.92
CA GLY A 202 8.22 -3.83 -13.20
C GLY A 202 7.75 -3.65 -14.64
N THR A 203 7.99 -4.57 -15.55
CA THR A 203 7.41 -4.50 -16.91
C THR A 203 5.93 -4.88 -16.90
N MET A 204 5.13 -4.32 -17.82
CA MET A 204 3.73 -4.71 -17.98
C MET A 204 3.64 -6.18 -18.41
N ASP A 205 2.78 -6.95 -17.73
CA ASP A 205 2.48 -8.33 -18.15
C ASP A 205 1.49 -8.31 -19.31
N SER A 206 1.95 -8.73 -20.48
CA SER A 206 1.16 -8.77 -21.72
C SER A 206 0.10 -9.89 -21.74
N THR A 207 0.14 -10.83 -20.79
CA THR A 207 -0.84 -11.92 -20.69
C THR A 207 -2.13 -11.48 -19.97
N PHE A 208 -2.05 -10.38 -19.19
CA PHE A 208 -3.20 -9.76 -18.55
C PHE A 208 -3.60 -8.49 -19.31
N SER A 209 -4.70 -8.54 -20.03
CA SER A 209 -5.17 -7.42 -20.84
C SER A 209 -6.51 -6.89 -20.34
N THR A 210 -6.52 -5.65 -19.87
CA THR A 210 -7.76 -4.95 -19.50
C THR A 210 -8.48 -4.31 -20.70
N GLY A 211 -7.97 -4.41 -21.92
CA GLY A 211 -8.56 -3.76 -23.09
C GLY A 211 -8.76 -2.26 -22.87
N SER A 212 -10.00 -1.73 -23.05
CA SER A 212 -10.32 -0.34 -22.71
C SER A 212 -10.39 -0.07 -21.19
N GLY A 213 -10.27 -1.12 -20.35
CA GLY A 213 -10.21 -1.00 -18.90
C GLY A 213 -11.50 -0.58 -18.23
N PHE A 214 -11.35 -0.01 -17.04
CA PHE A 214 -12.44 0.57 -16.27
C PHE A 214 -12.71 2.02 -16.69
N ASN A 215 -13.93 2.49 -16.49
CA ASN A 215 -14.31 3.88 -16.80
C ASN A 215 -14.11 4.85 -15.61
N ASN A 216 -13.68 4.35 -14.45
CA ASN A 216 -13.39 5.17 -13.27
C ASN A 216 -12.56 4.38 -12.26
N THR A 217 -12.06 5.05 -11.24
CA THR A 217 -11.11 4.61 -10.21
C THR A 217 -11.40 3.21 -9.65
N VAL A 218 -10.37 2.37 -9.61
CA VAL A 218 -10.32 1.12 -8.86
C VAL A 218 -9.61 1.39 -7.52
N PHE A 219 -10.32 1.20 -6.40
CA PHE A 219 -9.78 1.47 -5.07
C PHE A 219 -9.03 0.30 -4.47
N ARG A 220 -9.52 -0.93 -4.71
CA ARG A 220 -8.95 -2.16 -4.15
C ARG A 220 -9.07 -3.30 -5.14
N VAL A 221 -8.07 -4.16 -5.10
CA VAL A 221 -8.05 -5.44 -5.81
C VAL A 221 -7.68 -6.55 -4.83
N ALA A 222 -8.19 -7.75 -5.05
CA ALA A 222 -7.87 -8.92 -4.24
C ALA A 222 -7.82 -10.17 -5.13
N PRO A 223 -6.72 -10.92 -5.14
CA PRO A 223 -6.65 -12.21 -5.83
C PRO A 223 -7.70 -13.17 -5.27
N ALA A 224 -8.33 -13.94 -6.13
CA ALA A 224 -9.21 -15.04 -5.73
C ALA A 224 -8.35 -16.19 -5.15
N GLN A 225 -8.68 -16.61 -3.92
CA GLN A 225 -7.94 -17.68 -3.25
C GLN A 225 -8.61 -19.06 -3.43
N ASP A 226 -9.14 -19.31 -4.64
CA ASP A 226 -9.84 -20.53 -5.00
C ASP A 226 -9.08 -21.37 -6.04
N GLY A 227 -7.83 -21.01 -6.34
CA GLY A 227 -6.96 -21.67 -7.32
C GLY A 227 -7.19 -21.27 -8.77
N SER A 228 -8.09 -20.32 -9.05
CA SER A 228 -8.39 -19.85 -10.42
C SER A 228 -7.37 -18.83 -10.96
N SER A 229 -6.57 -18.19 -10.11
CA SER A 229 -5.74 -17.01 -10.41
C SER A 229 -6.57 -15.80 -10.87
N ASP A 230 -7.86 -15.75 -10.57
CA ASP A 230 -8.73 -14.62 -10.85
C ASP A 230 -8.48 -13.48 -9.85
N VAL A 231 -8.98 -12.29 -10.18
CA VAL A 231 -8.86 -11.11 -9.31
C VAL A 231 -10.19 -10.38 -9.18
N TYR A 232 -10.52 -9.99 -7.97
CA TYR A 232 -11.64 -9.10 -7.68
C TYR A 232 -11.19 -7.65 -7.71
N ALA A 233 -12.03 -6.76 -8.24
CA ALA A 233 -11.82 -5.32 -8.22
C ALA A 233 -13.06 -4.60 -7.68
N VAL A 234 -12.83 -3.55 -6.86
CA VAL A 234 -13.87 -2.66 -6.32
C VAL A 234 -13.48 -1.21 -6.52
N GLY A 235 -14.46 -0.34 -6.81
CA GLY A 235 -14.17 1.06 -7.06
C GLY A 235 -15.38 1.94 -7.38
N GLN A 236 -15.11 3.05 -8.04
CA GLN A 236 -16.13 3.99 -8.51
C GLN A 236 -16.63 3.68 -9.92
N PHE A 237 -16.03 2.73 -10.59
CA PHE A 237 -16.37 2.35 -11.96
C PHE A 237 -17.80 1.82 -12.08
N THR A 238 -18.40 2.00 -13.25
CA THR A 238 -19.71 1.46 -13.65
C THR A 238 -19.64 0.64 -14.93
N GLU A 239 -18.48 0.64 -15.58
CA GLU A 239 -18.22 -0.11 -16.81
C GLU A 239 -16.81 -0.72 -16.77
N TYR A 240 -16.67 -1.87 -17.42
CA TYR A 240 -15.41 -2.49 -17.76
C TYR A 240 -15.45 -2.96 -19.22
N GLN A 241 -14.47 -2.54 -20.04
CA GLN A 241 -14.42 -2.82 -21.48
C GLN A 241 -15.77 -2.47 -22.17
N SER A 242 -16.35 -1.31 -21.84
CA SER A 242 -17.66 -0.85 -22.31
C SER A 242 -18.86 -1.75 -21.93
N THR A 243 -18.65 -2.76 -21.10
CA THR A 243 -19.72 -3.59 -20.53
C THR A 243 -20.19 -2.96 -19.23
N PRO A 244 -21.48 -2.62 -19.09
CA PRO A 244 -22.02 -2.12 -17.82
C PRO A 244 -21.86 -3.16 -16.72
N ILE A 245 -21.24 -2.76 -15.59
CA ILE A 245 -21.07 -3.56 -14.38
C ILE A 245 -21.35 -2.71 -13.15
N GLY A 246 -21.56 -3.35 -12.01
CA GLY A 246 -21.60 -2.62 -10.73
C GLY A 246 -20.19 -2.21 -10.30
N ARG A 247 -20.05 -1.69 -9.09
CA ARG A 247 -18.78 -1.22 -8.49
C ARG A 247 -17.91 -2.37 -7.97
N PHE A 248 -18.17 -3.58 -8.44
CA PHE A 248 -17.50 -4.81 -8.09
C PHE A 248 -17.48 -5.73 -9.31
N VAL A 249 -16.34 -6.34 -9.61
CA VAL A 249 -16.19 -7.32 -10.68
C VAL A 249 -15.14 -8.36 -10.30
N ARG A 250 -15.31 -9.58 -10.82
CA ARG A 250 -14.29 -10.62 -10.86
C ARG A 250 -13.77 -10.70 -12.30
N LEU A 251 -12.45 -10.62 -12.45
CA LEU A 251 -11.75 -10.80 -13.72
C LEU A 251 -10.98 -12.10 -13.68
N THR A 252 -10.91 -12.77 -14.83
CA THR A 252 -10.06 -13.95 -15.00
C THR A 252 -8.57 -13.57 -14.95
N SER A 253 -7.70 -14.56 -14.84
CA SER A 253 -6.23 -14.39 -14.89
C SER A 253 -5.73 -13.71 -16.18
N THR A 254 -6.56 -13.60 -17.22
CA THR A 254 -6.26 -12.91 -18.49
C THR A 254 -6.89 -11.54 -18.59
N GLY A 255 -7.66 -11.08 -17.60
CA GLY A 255 -8.30 -9.77 -17.59
C GLY A 255 -9.71 -9.73 -18.21
N MET A 256 -10.34 -10.87 -18.48
CA MET A 256 -11.73 -10.90 -18.96
C MET A 256 -12.72 -10.94 -17.78
N ILE A 257 -13.94 -10.44 -17.98
CA ILE A 257 -14.98 -10.59 -16.95
C ILE A 257 -15.24 -12.09 -16.72
N HIS A 258 -15.15 -12.52 -15.44
CA HIS A 258 -15.53 -13.87 -15.06
C HIS A 258 -17.06 -13.95 -15.04
N LEU A 259 -17.64 -14.62 -16.02
CA LEU A 259 -19.08 -14.84 -16.08
C LEU A 259 -19.46 -15.93 -15.06
N LEU A 260 -20.29 -15.58 -14.08
CA LEU A 260 -20.97 -16.58 -13.24
C LEU A 260 -21.95 -17.35 -14.12
N ILE A 261 -21.70 -18.63 -14.33
CA ILE A 261 -22.62 -19.56 -15.02
C ILE A 261 -23.66 -20.06 -14.01
#